data_4961825805d91857b88c3170e3670ebb
#
_entry.id   4961825805d91857b88c3170e3670ebb
#
_cell.length_a   1.000
_cell.length_b   1.000
_cell.length_c   1.000
_cell.angle_alpha   90.00
_cell.angle_beta   90.00
_cell.angle_gamma   90.00
#
_symmetry.space_group_name_H-M   'P 1'
#
loop_
_entity.id
_entity.type
_entity.pdbx_description
1 polymer ?
#
loop_
_entity_poly.entity_id
_entity_poly.type
_entity_poly.pdbx_seq_one_letter_code
_entity_poly.pdbx_strand_id
1 'polypeptide(L)'
;MVVRQAERIDQLEAEVAELKRQLGQNSRNSSKPPSSDSPFVKPAPKSLRRRSGRKPGGQPGHPGSTLALVADPDERLRHEPGACDGCGAGLAQAPEVGVERRQVFDLPPISVRVVEHQLVARRCRCGATTCGMAPEGVVAPVQYGPRITAIILYLYVGQFLSKKRTAAALAELFGTPVSEGTVAAVTKRAAAGLDEFLDVAAERIAESGVAGFDETGLRVAGELHWVHCARTDRYTLITCHRGRGQDGMDHAGVLTRFRGVAVHDAWAPYDTYTDADHQLCCAHALRELQAVTDTADPDADWCWAAQAADALVAMHKLITDAIATGATAPDAAIQRALDQQIVFYHSAVQIGVNQTAARTTKIMQKHNALAHRLLDRQDDYLRFTRDWRIPADNNGSERDIRMIKLRQKVSGCLRTLTGARQFCAIRSYLSTATKHGKHFFEVLVMLTEGRPWLPATN
;
A
#
# COMPACT_ATOMS: atom_id res chain seq x y z
N MET A 1 -29.76 -4.54 52.07
CA MET A 1 -28.38 -4.94 51.87
C MET A 1 -28.22 -5.86 50.65
N VAL A 2 -28.97 -6.94 50.58
CA VAL A 2 -28.89 -7.94 49.45
C VAL A 2 -29.12 -7.34 48.07
N VAL A 3 -30.11 -6.47 47.86
CA VAL A 3 -30.37 -5.82 46.56
C VAL A 3 -29.21 -4.97 46.09
N ARG A 4 -28.62 -4.15 46.98
CA ARG A 4 -27.44 -3.34 46.64
C ARG A 4 -26.17 -4.20 46.32
N GLN A 5 -26.06 -5.39 46.93
CA GLN A 5 -25.01 -6.33 46.61
C GLN A 5 -25.20 -7.01 45.25
N ALA A 6 -26.43 -7.36 44.88
CA ALA A 6 -26.77 -7.89 43.57
C ALA A 6 -26.49 -6.85 42.46
N GLU A 7 -26.95 -5.61 42.60
CA GLU A 7 -26.65 -4.52 41.68
C GLU A 7 -25.15 -4.30 41.51
N ARG A 8 -24.36 -4.44 42.59
CA ARG A 8 -22.91 -4.26 42.53
C ARG A 8 -22.22 -5.45 41.84
N ILE A 9 -22.73 -6.66 42.02
CA ILE A 9 -22.24 -7.87 41.31
C ILE A 9 -22.49 -7.69 39.82
N ASP A 10 -23.71 -7.35 39.42
CA ASP A 10 -24.06 -7.12 37.99
C ASP A 10 -23.16 -6.03 37.36
N GLN A 11 -22.90 -4.95 38.11
CA GLN A 11 -21.99 -3.90 37.66
C GLN A 11 -20.55 -4.40 37.45
N LEU A 12 -20.02 -5.19 38.39
CA LEU A 12 -18.66 -5.75 38.30
C LEU A 12 -18.56 -6.78 37.18
N GLU A 13 -19.58 -7.61 36.99
CA GLU A 13 -19.63 -8.58 35.90
C GLU A 13 -19.61 -7.88 34.53
N ALA A 14 -20.39 -6.80 34.37
CA ALA A 14 -20.38 -6.01 33.17
C ALA A 14 -19.01 -5.32 32.91
N GLU A 15 -18.37 -4.83 33.99
CA GLU A 15 -17.04 -4.23 33.89
C GLU A 15 -15.97 -5.27 33.51
N VAL A 16 -16.02 -6.46 34.12
CA VAL A 16 -15.12 -7.59 33.78
C VAL A 16 -15.32 -8.04 32.35
N ALA A 17 -16.58 -8.12 31.88
CA ALA A 17 -16.89 -8.48 30.49
C ALA A 17 -16.30 -7.45 29.50
N GLU A 18 -16.44 -6.15 29.78
CA GLU A 18 -15.85 -5.08 28.96
C GLU A 18 -14.31 -5.12 28.98
N LEU A 19 -13.68 -5.35 30.12
CA LEU A 19 -12.22 -5.49 30.21
C LEU A 19 -11.72 -6.72 29.46
N LYS A 20 -12.40 -7.86 29.58
CA LYS A 20 -12.08 -9.07 28.79
C LYS A 20 -12.19 -8.80 27.28
N ARG A 21 -13.22 -8.08 26.85
CA ARG A 21 -13.39 -7.67 25.44
C ARG A 21 -12.25 -6.77 24.98
N GLN A 22 -11.84 -5.78 25.80
CA GLN A 22 -10.73 -4.87 25.45
C GLN A 22 -9.39 -5.62 25.36
N LEU A 23 -9.13 -6.54 26.26
CA LEU A 23 -7.93 -7.40 26.24
C LEU A 23 -7.95 -8.36 25.05
N GLY A 24 -9.10 -8.88 24.66
CA GLY A 24 -9.27 -9.77 23.51
C GLY A 24 -9.22 -9.08 22.15
N GLN A 25 -9.19 -7.73 22.09
CA GLN A 25 -9.13 -7.00 20.84
C GLN A 25 -7.79 -7.17 20.12
N ASN A 26 -7.87 -7.60 18.87
CA ASN A 26 -6.74 -7.76 17.95
C ASN A 26 -7.15 -7.32 16.53
N SER A 27 -6.26 -7.45 15.54
CA SER A 27 -6.54 -7.06 14.15
C SER A 27 -7.65 -7.88 13.46
N ARG A 28 -8.10 -8.96 14.08
CA ARG A 28 -9.14 -9.86 13.54
C ARG A 28 -10.55 -9.42 13.91
N ASN A 29 -10.72 -8.84 15.08
CA ASN A 29 -12.02 -8.47 15.68
C ASN A 29 -12.11 -6.98 16.05
N SER A 30 -11.24 -6.15 15.50
CA SER A 30 -11.27 -4.69 15.70
C SER A 30 -10.59 -3.98 14.53
N SER A 31 -10.67 -2.66 14.50
CA SER A 31 -9.93 -1.81 13.56
C SER A 31 -8.43 -1.66 13.90
N LYS A 32 -7.91 -2.40 14.88
CA LYS A 32 -6.48 -2.39 15.20
C LYS A 32 -5.67 -2.94 14.02
N PRO A 33 -4.57 -2.29 13.62
CA PRO A 33 -3.73 -2.81 12.54
C PRO A 33 -3.01 -4.09 12.99
N PRO A 34 -2.71 -5.05 12.08
CA PRO A 34 -1.98 -6.29 12.41
C PRO A 34 -0.64 -6.08 13.12
N SER A 35 -0.11 -4.87 13.01
CA SER A 35 1.14 -4.48 13.66
C SER A 35 1.00 -4.19 15.16
N SER A 36 -0.22 -4.07 15.66
CA SER A 36 -0.52 -3.91 17.11
C SER A 36 -0.82 -5.25 17.80
N ASP A 37 -0.93 -6.35 17.04
CA ASP A 37 -1.09 -7.67 17.62
C ASP A 37 0.17 -8.12 18.36
N SER A 38 -0.01 -8.95 19.37
CA SER A 38 1.11 -9.54 20.11
C SER A 38 2.04 -10.29 19.15
N PRO A 39 3.37 -10.09 19.22
CA PRO A 39 4.31 -10.84 18.39
C PRO A 39 4.31 -12.34 18.71
N PHE A 40 3.82 -12.74 19.88
CA PHE A 40 3.79 -14.12 20.36
C PHE A 40 2.52 -14.88 19.97
N VAL A 41 1.44 -14.17 19.69
CA VAL A 41 0.15 -14.76 19.27
C VAL A 41 -0.39 -13.94 18.13
N LYS A 42 -0.09 -14.35 16.89
CA LYS A 42 -0.73 -13.76 15.72
C LYS A 42 -2.01 -14.53 15.41
N PRO A 43 -3.19 -13.96 15.68
CA PRO A 43 -4.43 -14.59 15.25
C PRO A 43 -4.41 -14.71 13.72
N ALA A 44 -4.87 -15.86 13.20
CA ALA A 44 -4.98 -16.03 11.75
C ALA A 44 -5.94 -14.96 11.20
N PRO A 45 -5.54 -14.14 10.24
CA PRO A 45 -6.43 -13.10 9.70
C PRO A 45 -7.67 -13.75 9.09
N LYS A 46 -8.86 -13.35 9.51
CA LYS A 46 -10.06 -13.57 8.72
C LYS A 46 -10.03 -12.58 7.57
N SER A 47 -10.01 -13.08 6.36
CA SER A 47 -10.11 -12.27 5.15
C SER A 47 -11.24 -12.82 4.30
N LEU A 48 -11.76 -12.02 3.37
CA LEU A 48 -12.67 -12.49 2.32
C LEU A 48 -12.07 -13.67 1.52
N ARG A 49 -10.76 -13.86 1.60
CA ARG A 49 -10.06 -15.00 0.99
C ARG A 49 -10.15 -16.22 1.90
N ARG A 50 -10.79 -17.28 1.41
CA ARG A 50 -10.77 -18.59 2.05
C ARG A 50 -9.33 -19.12 2.14
N ARG A 51 -8.97 -19.81 3.24
CA ARG A 51 -7.72 -20.56 3.30
C ARG A 51 -7.71 -21.57 2.16
N SER A 52 -6.72 -21.49 1.29
CA SER A 52 -6.60 -22.37 0.12
C SER A 52 -6.26 -23.82 0.47
N GLY A 53 -5.93 -24.12 1.73
CA GLY A 53 -5.39 -25.42 2.17
C GLY A 53 -4.04 -25.78 1.58
N ARG A 54 -3.48 -24.92 0.71
CA ARG A 54 -2.20 -25.15 0.04
C ARG A 54 -1.02 -24.85 0.97
N LYS A 55 0.06 -25.62 0.85
CA LYS A 55 1.28 -25.37 1.62
C LYS A 55 1.90 -24.01 1.21
N PRO A 56 2.55 -23.30 2.17
CA PRO A 56 3.33 -22.12 1.81
C PRO A 56 4.47 -22.46 0.84
N GLY A 57 4.71 -21.58 -0.13
CA GLY A 57 5.76 -21.77 -1.15
C GLY A 57 5.21 -21.98 -2.56
N GLY A 58 6.09 -22.34 -3.48
CA GLY A 58 5.72 -22.64 -4.87
C GLY A 58 4.76 -23.82 -4.97
N GLN A 59 3.66 -23.62 -5.69
CA GLN A 59 2.67 -24.68 -5.92
C GLN A 59 3.13 -25.61 -7.05
N PRO A 60 2.67 -26.89 -7.12
CA PRO A 60 2.92 -27.75 -8.27
C PRO A 60 2.55 -27.02 -9.57
N GLY A 61 3.46 -27.03 -10.55
CA GLY A 61 3.29 -26.31 -11.82
C GLY A 61 3.63 -24.83 -11.82
N HIS A 62 4.05 -24.26 -10.67
CA HIS A 62 4.58 -22.89 -10.67
C HIS A 62 5.98 -22.88 -11.31
N PRO A 63 6.19 -22.18 -12.44
CA PRO A 63 7.52 -22.04 -13.01
C PRO A 63 8.40 -21.27 -12.03
N GLY A 64 9.32 -21.97 -11.37
CA GLY A 64 10.30 -21.34 -10.49
C GLY A 64 11.13 -20.33 -11.28
N SER A 65 11.43 -19.17 -10.68
CA SER A 65 12.42 -18.25 -11.22
C SER A 65 13.79 -18.64 -10.66
N THR A 66 14.53 -19.49 -11.40
CA THR A 66 15.91 -19.85 -11.11
C THR A 66 16.86 -19.09 -12.01
N LEU A 67 18.04 -18.77 -11.50
CA LEU A 67 19.10 -18.19 -12.30
C LEU A 67 19.48 -19.19 -13.42
N ALA A 68 19.33 -18.78 -14.68
CA ALA A 68 19.62 -19.60 -15.84
C ALA A 68 20.95 -19.20 -16.47
N LEU A 69 21.61 -20.17 -17.11
CA LEU A 69 22.82 -19.92 -17.90
C LEU A 69 22.49 -19.00 -19.07
N VAL A 70 23.28 -17.92 -19.26
CA VAL A 70 23.22 -17.10 -20.47
C VAL A 70 24.02 -17.76 -21.61
N ALA A 71 23.54 -17.56 -22.83
CA ALA A 71 24.19 -18.15 -24.02
C ALA A 71 25.53 -17.49 -24.30
N ASP A 72 25.58 -16.15 -24.13
CA ASP A 72 26.76 -15.34 -24.41
C ASP A 72 27.17 -14.57 -23.14
N PRO A 73 28.08 -15.14 -22.32
CA PRO A 73 28.64 -14.47 -21.15
C PRO A 73 29.69 -13.44 -21.56
N ASP A 74 29.89 -12.40 -20.73
CA ASP A 74 30.88 -11.35 -20.96
C ASP A 74 32.30 -11.87 -21.07
N GLU A 75 32.61 -12.93 -20.31
CA GLU A 75 33.93 -13.55 -20.31
C GLU A 75 33.83 -15.09 -20.27
N ARG A 76 34.76 -15.79 -20.97
CA ARG A 76 34.89 -17.25 -20.93
C ARG A 76 36.31 -17.62 -20.50
N LEU A 77 36.43 -18.12 -19.28
CA LEU A 77 37.66 -18.65 -18.72
C LEU A 77 37.69 -20.18 -18.91
N ARG A 78 38.72 -20.71 -19.60
CA ARG A 78 38.94 -22.14 -19.74
C ARG A 78 39.83 -22.63 -18.60
N HIS A 79 39.42 -23.74 -17.99
CA HIS A 79 40.18 -24.44 -16.96
C HIS A 79 40.48 -25.83 -17.50
N GLU A 80 41.74 -26.06 -17.91
CA GLU A 80 42.19 -27.29 -18.47
C GLU A 80 42.73 -28.21 -17.38
N PRO A 81 42.44 -29.54 -17.40
CA PRO A 81 43.06 -30.47 -16.50
C PRO A 81 44.54 -30.67 -16.86
N GLY A 82 45.43 -30.47 -15.89
CA GLY A 82 46.88 -30.60 -16.12
C GLY A 82 47.36 -32.05 -16.28
N ALA A 83 46.73 -32.99 -15.54
CA ALA A 83 47.11 -34.37 -15.50
C ALA A 83 45.90 -35.32 -15.35
N CYS A 84 46.03 -36.53 -15.75
CA CYS A 84 45.04 -37.59 -15.61
C CYS A 84 44.96 -38.08 -14.15
N ASP A 85 43.79 -38.06 -13.54
CA ASP A 85 43.53 -38.52 -12.16
C ASP A 85 43.79 -40.03 -11.98
N GLY A 86 43.73 -40.82 -13.07
CA GLY A 86 43.94 -42.27 -13.02
C GLY A 86 45.39 -42.70 -13.13
N CYS A 87 46.23 -42.04 -13.95
CA CYS A 87 47.61 -42.48 -14.22
C CYS A 87 48.67 -41.37 -14.11
N GLY A 88 48.26 -40.09 -13.83
CA GLY A 88 49.17 -38.96 -13.70
C GLY A 88 49.77 -38.42 -15.01
N ALA A 89 49.41 -38.96 -16.17
CA ALA A 89 49.93 -38.49 -17.47
C ALA A 89 49.41 -37.05 -17.77
N GLY A 90 50.27 -36.22 -18.41
CA GLY A 90 49.87 -34.88 -18.84
C GLY A 90 48.76 -34.91 -19.90
N LEU A 91 47.76 -34.05 -19.78
CA LEU A 91 46.59 -34.03 -20.67
C LEU A 91 46.60 -32.88 -21.70
N ALA A 92 47.68 -32.09 -21.79
CA ALA A 92 47.75 -30.93 -22.68
C ALA A 92 47.49 -31.25 -24.18
N GLN A 93 47.71 -32.46 -24.63
CA GLN A 93 47.48 -32.91 -26.01
C GLN A 93 46.34 -33.95 -26.13
N ALA A 94 45.63 -34.21 -25.03
CA ALA A 94 44.52 -35.16 -25.06
C ALA A 94 43.28 -34.51 -25.73
N PRO A 95 42.46 -35.31 -26.44
CA PRO A 95 41.25 -34.76 -27.08
C PRO A 95 40.23 -34.28 -26.05
N GLU A 96 39.61 -33.12 -26.30
CA GLU A 96 38.48 -32.62 -25.54
C GLU A 96 37.26 -33.51 -25.76
N VAL A 97 36.65 -33.99 -24.69
CA VAL A 97 35.46 -34.86 -24.73
C VAL A 97 34.17 -34.14 -24.26
N GLY A 98 34.29 -32.93 -23.70
CA GLY A 98 33.16 -32.14 -23.27
C GLY A 98 33.55 -30.95 -22.41
N VAL A 99 32.61 -30.00 -22.24
CA VAL A 99 32.76 -28.83 -21.39
C VAL A 99 31.55 -28.71 -20.46
N GLU A 100 31.78 -28.74 -19.16
CA GLU A 100 30.79 -28.38 -18.18
C GLU A 100 30.83 -26.87 -17.97
N ARG A 101 29.69 -26.20 -18.15
CA ARG A 101 29.56 -24.74 -18.01
C ARG A 101 29.09 -24.36 -16.64
N ARG A 102 29.82 -23.48 -15.97
CA ARG A 102 29.41 -22.83 -14.70
C ARG A 102 29.56 -21.34 -14.87
N GLN A 103 28.52 -20.54 -14.50
CA GLN A 103 28.52 -19.11 -14.65
C GLN A 103 28.33 -18.43 -13.29
N VAL A 104 29.11 -17.41 -13.05
CA VAL A 104 29.02 -16.54 -11.87
C VAL A 104 28.55 -15.17 -12.34
N PHE A 105 27.45 -14.68 -11.78
CA PHE A 105 26.91 -13.37 -12.06
C PHE A 105 27.36 -12.43 -10.93
N ASP A 106 28.13 -11.41 -11.27
CA ASP A 106 28.65 -10.44 -10.32
C ASP A 106 28.55 -9.02 -10.89
N LEU A 107 28.65 -8.03 -10.02
CA LEU A 107 28.71 -6.61 -10.41
C LEU A 107 30.17 -6.18 -10.50
N PRO A 108 30.59 -5.52 -11.60
CA PRO A 108 31.91 -4.92 -11.64
C PRO A 108 32.03 -3.80 -10.59
N PRO A 109 33.25 -3.44 -10.17
CA PRO A 109 33.46 -2.31 -9.27
C PRO A 109 32.76 -1.05 -9.76
N ILE A 110 31.86 -0.51 -8.91
CA ILE A 110 31.09 0.70 -9.25
C ILE A 110 31.95 1.93 -9.02
N SER A 111 32.08 2.79 -10.04
CA SER A 111 32.83 4.04 -9.96
C SER A 111 31.97 5.23 -10.39
N VAL A 112 32.22 6.40 -9.78
CA VAL A 112 31.57 7.66 -10.17
C VAL A 112 32.31 8.25 -11.38
N ARG A 113 31.54 8.54 -12.44
CA ARG A 113 32.04 9.28 -13.59
C ARG A 113 31.93 10.78 -13.32
N VAL A 114 33.03 11.51 -13.37
CA VAL A 114 33.07 12.97 -13.28
C VAL A 114 33.23 13.56 -14.69
N VAL A 115 32.36 14.49 -15.06
CA VAL A 115 32.43 15.24 -16.31
C VAL A 115 32.59 16.71 -15.97
N GLU A 116 33.64 17.32 -16.49
CA GLU A 116 33.94 18.78 -16.38
C GLU A 116 33.44 19.51 -17.62
N HIS A 117 32.61 20.52 -17.41
CA HIS A 117 32.14 21.42 -18.46
C HIS A 117 32.95 22.75 -18.37
N GLN A 118 33.87 22.96 -19.29
CA GLN A 118 34.70 24.18 -19.34
C GLN A 118 33.98 25.25 -20.16
N LEU A 119 33.50 26.30 -19.51
CA LEU A 119 32.80 27.42 -20.14
C LEU A 119 33.86 28.49 -20.54
N VAL A 120 34.37 28.37 -21.75
CA VAL A 120 35.47 29.21 -22.23
C VAL A 120 34.97 30.61 -22.53
N ALA A 121 35.64 31.63 -21.95
CA ALA A 121 35.41 33.02 -22.26
C ALA A 121 36.43 33.49 -23.33
N ARG A 122 35.96 34.18 -24.36
CA ARG A 122 36.79 34.75 -25.40
C ARG A 122 36.56 36.26 -25.56
N ARG A 123 37.62 37.02 -25.70
CA ARG A 123 37.55 38.48 -25.97
C ARG A 123 37.55 38.74 -27.47
N CYS A 124 36.55 39.48 -27.96
CA CYS A 124 36.43 39.91 -29.33
C CYS A 124 37.37 41.14 -29.60
N ARG A 125 37.73 41.39 -30.84
CA ARG A 125 38.45 42.59 -31.27
C ARG A 125 37.71 43.89 -30.92
N CYS A 126 36.38 43.88 -30.78
CA CYS A 126 35.59 45.03 -30.33
C CYS A 126 35.72 45.31 -28.82
N GLY A 127 36.47 44.48 -28.06
CA GLY A 127 36.65 44.57 -26.62
C GLY A 127 35.64 43.76 -25.79
N ALA A 128 34.54 43.29 -26.36
CA ALA A 128 33.52 42.51 -25.67
C ALA A 128 34.03 41.10 -25.33
N THR A 129 33.69 40.61 -24.13
CA THR A 129 33.97 39.22 -23.69
C THR A 129 32.70 38.41 -23.73
N THR A 130 32.71 37.26 -24.41
CA THR A 130 31.60 36.30 -24.48
C THR A 130 32.05 34.98 -23.87
N CYS A 131 31.22 34.44 -22.98
CA CYS A 131 31.43 33.14 -22.32
C CYS A 131 30.55 32.09 -22.94
N GLY A 132 31.05 30.85 -23.05
CA GLY A 132 30.25 29.70 -23.42
C GLY A 132 29.14 29.45 -22.39
N MET A 133 28.03 28.88 -22.85
CA MET A 133 26.88 28.51 -21.99
C MET A 133 27.04 27.09 -21.50
N ALA A 134 26.64 26.86 -20.24
CA ALA A 134 26.55 25.52 -19.70
C ALA A 134 25.40 24.75 -20.39
N PRO A 135 25.51 23.42 -20.59
CA PRO A 135 24.41 22.61 -21.04
C PRO A 135 23.25 22.65 -20.05
N GLU A 136 22.05 22.34 -20.55
CA GLU A 136 20.86 22.20 -19.70
C GLU A 136 21.13 21.23 -18.54
N GLY A 137 20.63 21.56 -17.34
CA GLY A 137 20.85 20.77 -16.13
C GLY A 137 22.20 20.98 -15.44
N VAL A 138 23.16 21.70 -16.03
CA VAL A 138 24.44 22.10 -15.40
C VAL A 138 24.30 23.50 -14.85
N VAL A 139 23.92 23.61 -13.57
CA VAL A 139 23.55 24.89 -12.94
C VAL A 139 24.47 25.32 -11.79
N ALA A 140 25.42 24.46 -11.39
CA ALA A 140 26.34 24.74 -10.28
C ALA A 140 27.76 24.35 -10.63
N PRO A 141 28.79 24.99 -9.99
CA PRO A 141 30.20 24.63 -10.20
C PRO A 141 30.51 23.15 -9.91
N VAL A 142 29.80 22.57 -8.94
CA VAL A 142 29.87 21.15 -8.58
C VAL A 142 28.46 20.67 -8.24
N GLN A 143 28.01 19.56 -8.86
CA GLN A 143 26.70 19.00 -8.61
C GLN A 143 26.68 17.48 -8.82
N TYR A 144 25.76 16.80 -8.14
CA TYR A 144 25.47 15.39 -8.42
C TYR A 144 24.54 15.28 -9.64
N GLY A 145 24.87 14.35 -10.52
CA GLY A 145 24.07 14.06 -11.71
C GLY A 145 22.74 13.37 -11.39
N PRO A 146 21.85 13.23 -12.42
CA PRO A 146 20.50 12.73 -12.23
C PRO A 146 20.45 11.29 -11.68
N ARG A 147 21.37 10.40 -12.04
CA ARG A 147 21.38 9.02 -11.53
C ARG A 147 21.72 8.94 -10.04
N ILE A 148 22.69 9.74 -9.55
CA ILE A 148 23.00 9.81 -8.10
C ILE A 148 21.81 10.39 -7.34
N THR A 149 21.19 11.44 -7.84
CA THR A 149 20.00 12.05 -7.21
C THR A 149 18.80 11.11 -7.24
N ALA A 150 18.62 10.31 -8.29
CA ALA A 150 17.61 9.25 -8.35
C ALA A 150 17.88 8.13 -7.33
N ILE A 151 19.15 7.71 -7.13
CA ILE A 151 19.51 6.73 -6.09
C ILE A 151 19.18 7.27 -4.69
N ILE A 152 19.46 8.56 -4.42
CA ILE A 152 19.09 9.22 -3.16
C ILE A 152 17.57 9.08 -2.91
N LEU A 153 16.75 9.43 -3.90
CA LEU A 153 15.29 9.35 -3.78
C LEU A 153 14.81 7.89 -3.65
N TYR A 154 15.40 6.97 -4.41
CA TYR A 154 15.10 5.55 -4.34
C TYR A 154 15.34 5.00 -2.93
N LEU A 155 16.48 5.28 -2.32
CA LEU A 155 16.81 4.83 -0.98
C LEU A 155 15.96 5.53 0.10
N TYR A 156 15.81 6.86 0.00
CA TYR A 156 15.11 7.62 1.03
C TYR A 156 13.57 7.47 0.97
N VAL A 157 12.97 7.63 -0.22
CA VAL A 157 11.51 7.59 -0.40
C VAL A 157 11.05 6.20 -0.82
N GLY A 158 11.77 5.54 -1.72
CA GLY A 158 11.42 4.22 -2.23
C GLY A 158 11.61 3.12 -1.19
N GLN A 159 12.78 3.10 -0.51
CA GLN A 159 13.18 2.07 0.46
C GLN A 159 13.06 2.52 1.92
N PHE A 160 12.56 3.73 2.17
CA PHE A 160 12.28 4.27 3.51
C PHE A 160 13.50 4.44 4.42
N LEU A 161 14.72 4.50 3.89
CA LEU A 161 15.90 4.75 4.71
C LEU A 161 15.85 6.15 5.33
N SER A 162 16.46 6.33 6.51
CA SER A 162 16.66 7.68 7.05
C SER A 162 17.69 8.45 6.22
N LYS A 163 17.67 9.79 6.29
CA LYS A 163 18.66 10.61 5.56
C LYS A 163 20.09 10.18 5.87
N LYS A 164 20.39 9.92 7.16
CA LYS A 164 21.70 9.43 7.60
C LYS A 164 22.06 8.08 6.97
N ARG A 165 21.15 7.12 6.98
CA ARG A 165 21.39 5.79 6.37
C ARG A 165 21.47 5.86 4.85
N THR A 166 20.72 6.74 4.21
CA THR A 166 20.85 7.02 2.75
C THR A 166 22.23 7.56 2.43
N ALA A 167 22.73 8.53 3.20
CA ALA A 167 24.06 9.08 3.02
C ALA A 167 25.16 8.02 3.21
N ALA A 168 25.06 7.20 4.26
CA ALA A 168 25.99 6.10 4.51
C ALA A 168 25.99 5.07 3.37
N ALA A 169 24.81 4.64 2.89
CA ALA A 169 24.70 3.69 1.78
C ALA A 169 25.33 4.22 0.48
N LEU A 170 25.20 5.52 0.18
CA LEU A 170 25.84 6.13 -0.98
C LEU A 170 27.36 6.16 -0.85
N ALA A 171 27.87 6.46 0.34
CA ALA A 171 29.31 6.46 0.58
C ALA A 171 29.93 5.06 0.46
N GLU A 172 29.28 4.05 1.06
CA GLU A 172 29.78 2.67 1.11
C GLU A 172 29.65 1.93 -0.22
N LEU A 173 28.48 2.02 -0.88
CA LEU A 173 28.20 1.25 -2.09
C LEU A 173 28.73 1.90 -3.37
N PHE A 174 28.80 3.24 -3.40
CA PHE A 174 29.12 3.98 -4.63
C PHE A 174 30.30 4.94 -4.48
N GLY A 175 30.98 4.94 -3.33
CA GLY A 175 32.05 5.89 -3.07
C GLY A 175 31.62 7.36 -3.16
N THR A 176 30.33 7.65 -2.96
CA THR A 176 29.73 8.99 -3.15
C THR A 176 29.29 9.57 -1.81
N PRO A 177 30.15 10.30 -1.09
CA PRO A 177 29.77 10.90 0.18
C PRO A 177 28.78 12.05 -0.03
N VAL A 178 27.57 11.91 0.48
CA VAL A 178 26.55 12.97 0.49
C VAL A 178 26.18 13.34 1.92
N SER A 179 25.79 14.61 2.14
CA SER A 179 25.28 15.04 3.44
C SER A 179 23.77 14.74 3.60
N GLU A 180 23.29 14.67 4.84
CA GLU A 180 21.84 14.63 5.10
C GLU A 180 21.10 15.86 4.53
N GLY A 181 21.79 17.01 4.49
CA GLY A 181 21.31 18.24 3.85
C GLY A 181 21.14 18.07 2.33
N THR A 182 22.06 17.37 1.67
CA THR A 182 21.95 17.04 0.24
C THR A 182 20.72 16.16 -0.02
N VAL A 183 20.50 15.13 0.81
CA VAL A 183 19.28 14.28 0.71
C VAL A 183 18.00 15.11 0.85
N ALA A 184 17.99 16.08 1.78
CA ALA A 184 16.86 16.98 1.96
C ALA A 184 16.65 17.90 0.75
N ALA A 185 17.72 18.51 0.23
CA ALA A 185 17.67 19.41 -0.93
C ALA A 185 17.20 18.69 -2.20
N VAL A 186 17.69 17.47 -2.44
CA VAL A 186 17.26 16.62 -3.56
C VAL A 186 15.76 16.28 -3.43
N THR A 187 15.31 15.89 -2.23
CA THR A 187 13.89 15.59 -1.99
C THR A 187 12.99 16.80 -2.22
N LYS A 188 13.44 18.00 -1.77
CA LYS A 188 12.70 19.25 -1.98
C LYS A 188 12.56 19.58 -3.47
N ARG A 189 13.66 19.50 -4.25
CA ARG A 189 13.62 19.78 -5.70
C ARG A 189 12.74 18.78 -6.44
N ALA A 190 12.87 17.50 -6.14
CA ALA A 190 12.07 16.46 -6.75
C ALA A 190 10.56 16.65 -6.49
N ALA A 191 10.19 16.98 -5.24
CA ALA A 191 8.79 17.24 -4.92
C ALA A 191 8.23 18.48 -5.64
N ALA A 192 9.03 19.56 -5.77
CA ALA A 192 8.61 20.76 -6.49
C ALA A 192 8.42 20.54 -8.01
N GLY A 193 9.05 19.50 -8.57
CA GLY A 193 8.84 19.12 -9.98
C GLY A 193 7.61 18.25 -10.23
N LEU A 194 6.76 18.01 -9.21
CA LEU A 194 5.62 17.09 -9.31
C LEU A 194 4.26 17.80 -9.26
N ASP A 195 4.20 19.12 -9.24
CA ASP A 195 2.93 19.84 -9.07
C ASP A 195 1.95 19.47 -10.20
N GLU A 196 2.37 19.55 -11.48
CA GLU A 196 1.55 19.14 -12.63
C GLU A 196 1.10 17.66 -12.53
N PHE A 197 2.00 16.78 -12.13
CA PHE A 197 1.65 15.35 -11.94
C PHE A 197 0.60 15.16 -10.86
N LEU A 198 0.71 15.88 -9.73
CA LEU A 198 -0.25 15.77 -8.61
C LEU A 198 -1.62 16.31 -9.02
N ASP A 199 -1.66 17.39 -9.77
CA ASP A 199 -2.91 17.96 -10.31
C ASP A 199 -3.59 16.97 -11.27
N VAL A 200 -2.84 16.40 -12.22
CA VAL A 200 -3.36 15.35 -13.13
C VAL A 200 -3.86 14.14 -12.34
N ALA A 201 -3.12 13.67 -11.33
CA ALA A 201 -3.53 12.53 -10.54
C ALA A 201 -4.83 12.83 -9.76
N ALA A 202 -4.95 14.02 -9.15
CA ALA A 202 -6.15 14.45 -8.44
C ALA A 202 -7.36 14.53 -9.37
N GLU A 203 -7.19 15.12 -10.56
CA GLU A 203 -8.23 15.24 -11.58
C GLU A 203 -8.73 13.87 -12.06
N ARG A 204 -7.80 12.98 -12.44
CA ARG A 204 -8.14 11.64 -12.92
C ARG A 204 -8.81 10.77 -11.86
N ILE A 205 -8.48 10.94 -10.58
CA ILE A 205 -9.18 10.25 -9.50
C ILE A 205 -10.57 10.87 -9.32
N ALA A 206 -10.69 12.20 -9.35
CA ALA A 206 -11.98 12.88 -9.19
C ALA A 206 -12.98 12.56 -10.31
N GLU A 207 -12.50 12.34 -11.53
CA GLU A 207 -13.30 11.97 -12.71
C GLU A 207 -13.61 10.47 -12.79
N SER A 208 -13.01 9.63 -11.96
CA SER A 208 -13.18 8.18 -12.05
C SER A 208 -14.54 7.72 -11.53
N GLY A 209 -15.07 6.63 -12.10
CA GLY A 209 -16.33 6.04 -11.64
C GLY A 209 -16.23 5.35 -10.29
N VAL A 210 -15.03 4.91 -9.88
CA VAL A 210 -14.79 4.24 -8.60
C VAL A 210 -13.43 4.67 -8.06
N ALA A 211 -13.39 5.14 -6.82
CA ALA A 211 -12.14 5.49 -6.12
C ALA A 211 -12.16 5.01 -4.67
N GLY A 212 -11.00 4.56 -4.20
CA GLY A 212 -10.81 4.19 -2.79
C GLY A 212 -10.22 5.34 -1.99
N PHE A 213 -10.68 5.50 -0.75
CA PHE A 213 -10.23 6.53 0.19
C PHE A 213 -9.87 5.90 1.52
N ASP A 214 -8.77 6.36 2.14
CA ASP A 214 -8.33 5.88 3.45
C ASP A 214 -7.42 6.92 4.09
N GLU A 215 -7.29 6.90 5.41
CA GLU A 215 -6.39 7.76 6.14
C GLU A 215 -5.63 7.04 7.25
N THR A 216 -4.44 7.53 7.56
CA THR A 216 -3.62 6.95 8.61
C THR A 216 -2.83 8.01 9.37
N GLY A 217 -2.67 7.82 10.68
CA GLY A 217 -1.86 8.70 11.51
C GLY A 217 -0.38 8.61 11.18
N LEU A 218 0.26 9.78 11.09
CA LEU A 218 1.70 9.96 10.90
C LEU A 218 2.23 10.91 11.97
N ARG A 219 3.34 10.55 12.64
CA ARG A 219 3.99 11.49 13.56
C ARG A 219 4.97 12.39 12.82
N VAL A 220 4.79 13.70 12.98
CA VAL A 220 5.66 14.74 12.45
C VAL A 220 6.12 15.61 13.62
N ALA A 221 7.42 15.71 13.85
CA ALA A 221 8.02 16.40 15.01
C ALA A 221 7.42 15.96 16.38
N GLY A 222 6.99 14.71 16.48
CA GLY A 222 6.34 14.17 17.68
C GLY A 222 4.82 14.35 17.70
N GLU A 223 4.24 15.29 16.95
CA GLU A 223 2.80 15.55 16.87
C GLU A 223 2.10 14.61 15.89
N LEU A 224 0.83 14.31 16.16
CA LEU A 224 0.00 13.50 15.28
C LEU A 224 -0.50 14.34 14.11
N HIS A 225 -0.22 13.89 12.91
CA HIS A 225 -0.75 14.37 11.64
C HIS A 225 -1.43 13.20 10.91
N TRP A 226 -2.15 13.51 9.85
CA TRP A 226 -2.88 12.50 9.10
C TRP A 226 -2.46 12.51 7.63
N VAL A 227 -2.28 11.31 7.12
CA VAL A 227 -2.04 11.08 5.71
C VAL A 227 -3.35 10.57 5.12
N HIS A 228 -3.80 11.22 4.06
CA HIS A 228 -4.99 10.86 3.29
C HIS A 228 -4.56 10.26 1.97
N CYS A 229 -5.22 9.18 1.56
CA CYS A 229 -5.00 8.50 0.30
C CYS A 229 -6.28 8.52 -0.51
N ALA A 230 -6.21 8.99 -1.74
CA ALA A 230 -7.22 8.79 -2.77
C ALA A 230 -6.60 7.93 -3.89
N ARG A 231 -7.30 6.90 -4.36
CA ARG A 231 -6.75 5.98 -5.35
C ARG A 231 -7.77 5.39 -6.31
N THR A 232 -7.29 5.07 -7.49
CA THR A 232 -7.93 4.14 -8.43
C THR A 232 -6.98 2.97 -8.73
N ASP A 233 -7.32 2.10 -9.64
CA ASP A 233 -6.39 1.06 -10.10
C ASP A 233 -5.20 1.62 -10.88
N ARG A 234 -5.31 2.86 -11.40
CA ARG A 234 -4.26 3.52 -12.18
C ARG A 234 -3.54 4.64 -11.45
N TYR A 235 -4.20 5.32 -10.50
CA TYR A 235 -3.66 6.51 -9.84
C TYR A 235 -3.62 6.35 -8.33
N THR A 236 -2.70 7.03 -7.69
CA THR A 236 -2.62 7.20 -6.24
C THR A 236 -2.23 8.62 -5.93
N LEU A 237 -3.01 9.29 -5.09
CA LEU A 237 -2.69 10.58 -4.50
C LEU A 237 -2.60 10.42 -2.99
N ILE A 238 -1.47 10.79 -2.42
CA ILE A 238 -1.20 10.76 -0.98
C ILE A 238 -0.89 12.18 -0.53
N THR A 239 -1.66 12.69 0.43
CA THR A 239 -1.47 14.01 1.01
C THR A 239 -1.23 13.93 2.52
N CYS A 240 -0.71 15.00 3.13
CA CYS A 240 -0.50 15.07 4.58
C CYS A 240 -1.06 16.36 5.15
N HIS A 241 -1.93 16.23 6.15
CA HIS A 241 -2.60 17.32 6.83
C HIS A 241 -2.58 17.16 8.36
N ARG A 242 -2.83 18.25 9.13
CA ARG A 242 -2.92 18.18 10.59
C ARG A 242 -4.21 17.50 11.07
N GLY A 243 -5.32 17.79 10.41
CA GLY A 243 -6.63 17.22 10.71
C GLY A 243 -6.86 15.87 10.04
N ARG A 244 -7.57 14.95 10.72
CA ARG A 244 -8.08 13.72 10.15
C ARG A 244 -9.37 13.95 9.36
N GLY A 245 -10.26 14.81 9.88
CA GLY A 245 -11.62 15.01 9.39
C GLY A 245 -11.69 15.70 8.04
N GLN A 246 -12.84 16.32 7.79
CA GLN A 246 -13.21 16.91 6.50
C GLN A 246 -12.14 17.86 5.97
N ASP A 247 -11.58 18.78 6.79
CA ASP A 247 -10.51 19.69 6.35
C ASP A 247 -9.31 18.97 5.75
N GLY A 248 -8.94 17.81 6.33
CA GLY A 248 -7.83 16.99 5.84
C GLY A 248 -8.16 16.27 4.54
N MET A 249 -9.40 15.79 4.40
CA MET A 249 -9.90 15.15 3.18
C MET A 249 -10.07 16.17 2.04
N ASP A 250 -10.61 17.35 2.34
CA ASP A 250 -10.78 18.45 1.38
C ASP A 250 -9.44 18.98 0.87
N HIS A 251 -8.40 18.98 1.73
CA HIS A 251 -7.05 19.38 1.35
C HIS A 251 -6.47 18.53 0.20
N ALA A 252 -6.93 17.31 0.00
CA ALA A 252 -6.55 16.46 -1.12
C ALA A 252 -7.17 16.92 -2.46
N GLY A 253 -8.23 17.75 -2.42
CA GLY A 253 -8.90 18.32 -3.60
C GLY A 253 -9.64 17.31 -4.47
N VAL A 254 -9.88 16.08 -4.00
CA VAL A 254 -10.53 15.01 -4.76
C VAL A 254 -11.99 14.84 -4.35
N LEU A 255 -12.27 14.54 -3.07
CA LEU A 255 -13.62 14.19 -2.59
C LEU A 255 -14.67 15.29 -2.83
N THR A 256 -14.28 16.55 -2.73
CA THR A 256 -15.18 17.71 -3.00
C THR A 256 -15.70 17.75 -4.44
N ARG A 257 -14.99 17.14 -5.36
CA ARG A 257 -15.33 17.09 -6.81
C ARG A 257 -15.78 15.72 -7.29
N PHE A 258 -15.61 14.69 -6.43
CA PHE A 258 -15.88 13.30 -6.79
C PHE A 258 -17.39 13.04 -6.90
N ARG A 259 -17.79 12.33 -7.95
CA ARG A 259 -19.21 12.00 -8.26
C ARG A 259 -19.43 10.51 -8.54
N GLY A 260 -18.38 9.71 -8.40
CA GLY A 260 -18.42 8.26 -8.56
C GLY A 260 -18.73 7.53 -7.26
N VAL A 261 -18.35 6.27 -7.18
CA VAL A 261 -18.48 5.43 -5.98
C VAL A 261 -17.22 5.54 -5.12
N ALA A 262 -17.35 6.14 -3.93
CA ALA A 262 -16.31 6.25 -2.93
C ALA A 262 -16.24 4.98 -2.08
N VAL A 263 -15.13 4.23 -2.18
CA VAL A 263 -14.88 3.02 -1.39
C VAL A 263 -14.07 3.38 -0.16
N HIS A 264 -14.64 3.21 1.05
CA HIS A 264 -13.98 3.60 2.31
C HIS A 264 -14.43 2.74 3.50
N ASP A 265 -13.84 2.94 4.67
CA ASP A 265 -14.39 2.43 5.92
C ASP A 265 -15.68 3.21 6.28
N ALA A 266 -16.45 2.73 7.22
CA ALA A 266 -17.70 3.39 7.63
C ALA A 266 -17.46 4.59 8.56
N TRP A 267 -16.37 5.36 8.38
CA TRP A 267 -16.11 6.54 9.21
C TRP A 267 -16.99 7.72 8.80
N ALA A 268 -17.77 8.24 9.75
CA ALA A 268 -18.86 9.18 9.51
C ALA A 268 -18.50 10.44 8.69
N PRO A 269 -17.31 11.06 8.78
CA PRO A 269 -17.01 12.23 7.95
C PRO A 269 -17.09 12.00 6.44
N TYR A 270 -16.97 10.76 5.95
CA TYR A 270 -17.20 10.48 4.53
C TYR A 270 -18.65 10.72 4.09
N ASP A 271 -19.61 10.60 5.02
CA ASP A 271 -21.03 10.80 4.72
C ASP A 271 -21.39 12.26 4.39
N THR A 272 -20.45 13.19 4.60
CA THR A 272 -20.64 14.62 4.20
C THR A 272 -20.53 14.84 2.70
N TYR A 273 -19.96 13.87 1.95
CA TYR A 273 -19.80 13.94 0.49
C TYR A 273 -21.01 13.32 -0.22
N THR A 274 -22.15 13.98 -0.11
CA THR A 274 -23.45 13.49 -0.59
C THR A 274 -23.59 13.41 -2.11
N ASP A 275 -22.68 14.03 -2.87
CA ASP A 275 -22.65 13.97 -4.33
C ASP A 275 -21.99 12.68 -4.86
N ALA A 276 -21.33 11.93 -3.99
CA ALA A 276 -20.77 10.63 -4.31
C ALA A 276 -21.65 9.51 -3.77
N ASP A 277 -21.71 8.41 -4.52
CA ASP A 277 -22.20 7.15 -3.97
C ASP A 277 -21.15 6.52 -3.04
N HIS A 278 -21.57 5.67 -2.11
CA HIS A 278 -20.67 5.03 -1.16
C HIS A 278 -20.66 3.51 -1.31
N GLN A 279 -19.48 2.91 -1.24
CA GLN A 279 -19.28 1.48 -0.98
C GLN A 279 -18.53 1.33 0.33
N LEU A 280 -19.20 0.78 1.34
CA LEU A 280 -18.58 0.54 2.64
C LEU A 280 -17.78 -0.76 2.63
N CYS A 281 -16.59 -0.72 3.23
CA CYS A 281 -15.64 -1.82 3.21
C CYS A 281 -16.16 -3.04 3.97
N CYS A 282 -16.52 -4.11 3.26
CA CYS A 282 -16.97 -5.37 3.85
C CYS A 282 -15.90 -6.04 4.73
N ALA A 283 -14.60 -5.81 4.49
CA ALA A 283 -13.55 -6.35 5.34
C ALA A 283 -13.57 -5.73 6.76
N HIS A 284 -13.97 -4.48 6.90
CA HIS A 284 -14.20 -3.84 8.20
C HIS A 284 -15.46 -4.40 8.86
N ALA A 285 -16.57 -4.52 8.11
CA ALA A 285 -17.79 -5.14 8.61
C ALA A 285 -17.55 -6.56 9.13
N LEU A 286 -16.80 -7.39 8.40
CA LEU A 286 -16.46 -8.75 8.83
C LEU A 286 -15.66 -8.80 10.13
N ARG A 287 -14.75 -7.83 10.38
CA ARG A 287 -14.02 -7.75 11.65
C ARG A 287 -14.94 -7.40 12.82
N GLU A 288 -15.89 -6.49 12.60
CA GLU A 288 -16.88 -6.11 13.62
C GLU A 288 -17.89 -7.22 13.87
N LEU A 289 -18.37 -7.90 12.84
CA LEU A 289 -19.22 -9.11 12.96
C LEU A 289 -18.49 -10.22 13.71
N GLN A 290 -17.18 -10.40 13.47
CA GLN A 290 -16.38 -11.36 14.23
C GLN A 290 -16.31 -10.98 15.72
N ALA A 291 -16.19 -9.68 16.05
CA ALA A 291 -16.21 -9.24 17.44
C ALA A 291 -17.53 -9.57 18.14
N VAL A 292 -18.65 -9.49 17.42
CA VAL A 292 -19.97 -9.95 17.95
C VAL A 292 -19.95 -11.45 18.16
N THR A 293 -19.50 -12.23 17.17
CA THR A 293 -19.41 -13.71 17.26
C THR A 293 -18.51 -14.16 18.41
N ASP A 294 -17.37 -13.47 18.65
CA ASP A 294 -16.43 -13.80 19.74
C ASP A 294 -17.05 -13.55 21.15
N THR A 295 -18.16 -12.80 21.23
CA THR A 295 -18.89 -12.52 22.48
C THR A 295 -20.24 -13.26 22.56
N ALA A 296 -20.61 -14.02 21.55
CA ALA A 296 -21.82 -14.85 21.57
C ALA A 296 -21.64 -16.03 22.53
N ASP A 297 -22.78 -16.58 22.98
CA ASP A 297 -22.78 -17.80 23.79
C ASP A 297 -22.11 -18.94 23.00
N PRO A 298 -21.06 -19.58 23.55
CA PRO A 298 -20.38 -20.69 22.88
C PRO A 298 -21.27 -21.89 22.60
N ASP A 299 -22.33 -22.07 23.41
CA ASP A 299 -23.26 -23.18 23.31
C ASP A 299 -24.49 -22.86 22.42
N ALA A 300 -24.56 -21.63 21.88
CA ALA A 300 -25.61 -21.24 20.96
C ALA A 300 -25.39 -21.86 19.57
N ASP A 301 -26.39 -22.60 19.08
CA ASP A 301 -26.37 -23.21 17.73
C ASP A 301 -26.33 -22.18 16.60
N TRP A 302 -26.61 -20.90 16.90
CA TRP A 302 -26.78 -19.88 15.88
C TRP A 302 -26.38 -18.47 16.37
N CYS A 303 -25.74 -17.70 15.47
CA CYS A 303 -25.37 -16.32 15.72
C CYS A 303 -25.66 -15.46 14.47
N TRP A 304 -26.49 -14.41 14.63
CA TRP A 304 -26.82 -13.49 13.54
C TRP A 304 -25.59 -12.89 12.84
N ALA A 305 -24.56 -12.54 13.62
CA ALA A 305 -23.37 -11.92 13.08
C ALA A 305 -22.52 -12.90 12.25
N ALA A 306 -22.47 -14.17 12.66
CA ALA A 306 -21.80 -15.21 11.88
C ALA A 306 -22.54 -15.44 10.54
N GLN A 307 -23.87 -15.51 10.57
CA GLN A 307 -24.69 -15.70 9.36
C GLN A 307 -24.56 -14.49 8.39
N ALA A 308 -24.58 -13.25 8.90
CA ALA A 308 -24.37 -12.06 8.09
C ALA A 308 -22.96 -12.05 7.46
N ALA A 309 -21.93 -12.44 8.23
CA ALA A 309 -20.57 -12.56 7.73
C ALA A 309 -20.44 -13.65 6.65
N ASP A 310 -21.07 -14.81 6.82
CA ASP A 310 -21.03 -15.88 5.83
C ASP A 310 -21.74 -15.49 4.54
N ALA A 311 -22.86 -14.77 4.60
CA ALA A 311 -23.54 -14.23 3.43
C ALA A 311 -22.67 -13.22 2.65
N LEU A 312 -21.99 -12.29 3.34
CA LEU A 312 -21.05 -11.36 2.70
C LEU A 312 -19.89 -12.09 2.00
N VAL A 313 -19.33 -13.10 2.66
CA VAL A 313 -18.25 -13.92 2.08
C VAL A 313 -18.75 -14.74 0.89
N ALA A 314 -19.95 -15.29 0.96
CA ALA A 314 -20.55 -16.05 -0.15
C ALA A 314 -20.80 -15.16 -1.38
N MET A 315 -21.37 -13.96 -1.21
CA MET A 315 -21.57 -12.99 -2.30
C MET A 315 -20.24 -12.60 -2.96
N HIS A 316 -19.25 -12.24 -2.16
CA HIS A 316 -17.92 -11.89 -2.67
C HIS A 316 -17.29 -13.06 -3.45
N LYS A 317 -17.45 -14.30 -2.94
CA LYS A 317 -16.93 -15.49 -3.60
C LYS A 317 -17.62 -15.74 -4.94
N LEU A 318 -18.95 -15.66 -5.01
CA LEU A 318 -19.71 -15.83 -6.25
C LEU A 318 -19.20 -14.89 -7.34
N ILE A 319 -19.03 -13.62 -7.01
CA ILE A 319 -18.56 -12.59 -7.96
C ILE A 319 -17.10 -12.85 -8.36
N THR A 320 -16.23 -13.13 -7.40
CA THR A 320 -14.81 -13.36 -7.69
C THR A 320 -14.58 -14.59 -8.57
N ASP A 321 -15.32 -15.68 -8.30
CA ASP A 321 -15.26 -16.90 -9.11
C ASP A 321 -15.77 -16.63 -10.54
N ALA A 322 -16.85 -15.86 -10.69
CA ALA A 322 -17.40 -15.49 -11.99
C ALA A 322 -16.45 -14.59 -12.79
N ILE A 323 -15.85 -13.58 -12.16
CA ILE A 323 -14.83 -12.72 -12.80
C ILE A 323 -13.63 -13.56 -13.25
N ALA A 324 -13.20 -14.54 -12.44
CA ALA A 324 -12.08 -15.41 -12.79
C ALA A 324 -12.35 -16.28 -14.04
N THR A 325 -13.62 -16.52 -14.40
CA THR A 325 -14.03 -17.18 -15.65
C THR A 325 -14.30 -16.21 -16.80
N GLY A 326 -14.04 -14.91 -16.61
CA GLY A 326 -14.18 -13.87 -17.63
C GLY A 326 -15.54 -13.18 -17.65
N ALA A 327 -16.43 -13.46 -16.69
CA ALA A 327 -17.72 -12.77 -16.61
C ALA A 327 -17.55 -11.30 -16.15
N THR A 328 -18.30 -10.39 -16.76
CA THR A 328 -18.33 -8.95 -16.43
C THR A 328 -19.64 -8.54 -15.76
N ALA A 329 -20.65 -9.41 -15.77
CA ALA A 329 -21.95 -9.23 -15.14
C ALA A 329 -22.55 -10.59 -14.75
N PRO A 330 -23.50 -10.65 -13.79
CA PRO A 330 -24.12 -11.90 -13.40
C PRO A 330 -25.02 -12.45 -14.54
N ASP A 331 -24.92 -13.74 -14.77
CA ASP A 331 -25.97 -14.48 -15.46
C ASP A 331 -27.17 -14.74 -14.54
N ALA A 332 -28.24 -15.33 -15.07
CA ALA A 332 -29.47 -15.60 -14.31
C ALA A 332 -29.26 -16.57 -13.12
N ALA A 333 -28.26 -17.46 -13.18
CA ALA A 333 -28.00 -18.39 -12.09
C ALA A 333 -27.21 -17.69 -10.96
N ILE A 334 -26.19 -16.94 -11.31
CA ILE A 334 -25.40 -16.13 -10.38
C ILE A 334 -26.30 -15.07 -9.72
N GLN A 335 -27.18 -14.40 -10.50
CA GLN A 335 -28.09 -13.41 -9.95
C GLN A 335 -29.01 -14.01 -8.88
N ARG A 336 -29.66 -15.18 -9.16
CA ARG A 336 -30.49 -15.87 -8.16
C ARG A 336 -29.70 -16.24 -6.92
N ALA A 337 -28.44 -16.68 -7.08
CA ALA A 337 -27.60 -17.03 -5.94
C ALA A 337 -27.22 -15.78 -5.11
N LEU A 338 -26.95 -14.65 -5.75
CA LEU A 338 -26.72 -13.37 -5.09
C LEU A 338 -27.98 -12.90 -4.33
N ASP A 339 -29.14 -12.92 -4.98
CA ASP A 339 -30.41 -12.51 -4.37
C ASP A 339 -30.72 -13.36 -3.11
N GLN A 340 -30.48 -14.66 -3.16
CA GLN A 340 -30.62 -15.54 -1.99
C GLN A 340 -29.68 -15.13 -0.85
N GLN A 341 -28.43 -14.83 -1.14
CA GLN A 341 -27.45 -14.38 -0.12
C GLN A 341 -27.82 -13.00 0.45
N ILE A 342 -28.36 -12.10 -0.36
CA ILE A 342 -28.87 -10.80 0.08
C ILE A 342 -30.02 -10.97 1.07
N VAL A 343 -30.95 -11.89 0.79
CA VAL A 343 -32.05 -12.22 1.72
C VAL A 343 -31.50 -12.79 3.03
N PHE A 344 -30.54 -13.69 2.99
CA PHE A 344 -29.90 -14.25 4.19
C PHE A 344 -29.19 -13.16 5.00
N TYR A 345 -28.43 -12.30 4.35
CA TYR A 345 -27.77 -11.15 4.99
C TYR A 345 -28.80 -10.25 5.69
N HIS A 346 -29.83 -9.81 4.96
CA HIS A 346 -30.87 -8.93 5.47
C HIS A 346 -31.56 -9.52 6.70
N SER A 347 -31.99 -10.80 6.59
CA SER A 347 -32.66 -11.51 7.68
C SER A 347 -31.79 -11.64 8.92
N ALA A 348 -30.50 -11.98 8.73
CA ALA A 348 -29.57 -12.11 9.85
C ALA A 348 -29.36 -10.76 10.56
N VAL A 349 -29.16 -9.68 9.79
CA VAL A 349 -28.96 -8.33 10.35
C VAL A 349 -30.23 -7.83 11.07
N GLN A 350 -31.42 -8.07 10.49
CA GLN A 350 -32.70 -7.72 11.12
C GLN A 350 -32.91 -8.46 12.46
N ILE A 351 -32.54 -9.75 12.53
CA ILE A 351 -32.54 -10.48 13.80
C ILE A 351 -31.52 -9.85 14.78
N GLY A 352 -30.35 -9.47 14.31
CA GLY A 352 -29.36 -8.75 15.11
C GLY A 352 -29.90 -7.46 15.73
N VAL A 353 -30.63 -6.64 14.97
CA VAL A 353 -31.32 -5.46 15.47
C VAL A 353 -32.30 -5.82 16.60
N ASN A 354 -33.12 -6.85 16.38
CA ASN A 354 -34.16 -7.27 17.34
C ASN A 354 -33.56 -7.85 18.63
N GLN A 355 -32.55 -8.73 18.51
CA GLN A 355 -31.89 -9.36 19.66
C GLN A 355 -31.12 -8.37 20.53
N THR A 356 -30.61 -7.29 19.94
CA THR A 356 -29.82 -6.31 20.66
C THR A 356 -30.62 -5.06 21.04
N ALA A 357 -31.93 -5.01 20.78
CA ALA A 357 -32.81 -3.86 20.98
C ALA A 357 -32.82 -3.35 22.44
N ALA A 358 -32.75 -4.25 23.42
CA ALA A 358 -32.76 -3.90 24.83
C ALA A 358 -31.57 -3.01 25.29
N ARG A 359 -30.43 -3.09 24.59
CA ARG A 359 -29.23 -2.25 24.83
C ARG A 359 -28.79 -2.20 26.30
N THR A 360 -28.98 -3.28 27.05
CA THR A 360 -28.78 -3.33 28.51
C THR A 360 -27.32 -3.15 28.92
N THR A 361 -26.38 -3.54 28.06
CA THR A 361 -24.94 -3.41 28.31
C THR A 361 -24.25 -2.57 27.25
N LYS A 362 -23.06 -2.00 27.55
CA LYS A 362 -22.23 -1.29 26.58
C LYS A 362 -21.87 -2.15 25.37
N ILE A 363 -21.69 -3.45 25.55
CA ILE A 363 -21.41 -4.40 24.47
C ILE A 363 -22.66 -4.50 23.58
N MET A 364 -23.83 -4.73 24.16
CA MET A 364 -25.09 -4.83 23.43
C MET A 364 -25.43 -3.53 22.68
N GLN A 365 -25.13 -2.36 23.26
CA GLN A 365 -25.27 -1.06 22.56
C GLN A 365 -24.39 -0.99 21.31
N LYS A 366 -23.13 -1.46 21.37
CA LYS A 366 -22.23 -1.51 20.20
C LYS A 366 -22.71 -2.50 19.15
N HIS A 367 -23.19 -3.69 19.56
CA HIS A 367 -23.73 -4.69 18.65
C HIS A 367 -25.01 -4.17 17.97
N ASN A 368 -25.88 -3.48 18.72
CA ASN A 368 -27.07 -2.86 18.15
C ASN A 368 -26.73 -1.75 17.15
N ALA A 369 -25.76 -0.87 17.47
CA ALA A 369 -25.31 0.16 16.55
C ALA A 369 -24.70 -0.45 15.26
N LEU A 370 -23.96 -1.54 15.38
CA LEU A 370 -23.45 -2.26 14.21
C LEU A 370 -24.61 -2.84 13.38
N ALA A 371 -25.55 -3.54 14.01
CA ALA A 371 -26.68 -4.14 13.32
C ALA A 371 -27.54 -3.10 12.59
N HIS A 372 -27.85 -1.97 13.23
CA HIS A 372 -28.53 -0.84 12.59
C HIS A 372 -27.74 -0.30 11.40
N ARG A 373 -26.45 -0.01 11.55
CA ARG A 373 -25.63 0.48 10.45
C ARG A 373 -25.61 -0.48 9.25
N LEU A 374 -25.50 -1.80 9.50
CA LEU A 374 -25.52 -2.82 8.45
C LEU A 374 -26.87 -2.91 7.75
N LEU A 375 -27.97 -2.65 8.46
CA LEU A 375 -29.33 -2.61 7.92
C LEU A 375 -29.58 -1.33 7.14
N ASP A 376 -29.39 -0.19 7.79
CA ASP A 376 -29.73 1.14 7.25
C ASP A 376 -28.87 1.49 6.02
N ARG A 377 -27.62 0.99 5.97
CA ARG A 377 -26.69 1.20 4.88
C ARG A 377 -26.42 -0.06 4.06
N GLN A 378 -27.40 -0.97 4.02
CA GLN A 378 -27.28 -2.22 3.27
C GLN A 378 -26.88 -1.99 1.81
N ASP A 379 -27.47 -1.00 1.15
CA ASP A 379 -27.17 -0.68 -0.25
C ASP A 379 -25.70 -0.28 -0.44
N ASP A 380 -25.12 0.45 0.51
CA ASP A 380 -23.71 0.85 0.47
C ASP A 380 -22.76 -0.33 0.73
N TYR A 381 -23.14 -1.29 1.59
CA TYR A 381 -22.35 -2.50 1.81
C TYR A 381 -22.44 -3.48 0.63
N LEU A 382 -23.57 -3.52 -0.08
CA LEU A 382 -23.86 -4.50 -1.11
C LEU A 382 -23.76 -3.93 -2.55
N ARG A 383 -23.35 -2.70 -2.75
CA ARG A 383 -23.23 -2.07 -4.07
C ARG A 383 -22.36 -2.89 -5.02
N PHE A 384 -21.28 -3.51 -4.53
CA PHE A 384 -20.40 -4.39 -5.31
C PHE A 384 -21.13 -5.60 -5.93
N THR A 385 -22.29 -5.99 -5.43
CA THR A 385 -23.08 -7.08 -6.01
C THR A 385 -23.81 -6.65 -7.30
N ARG A 386 -24.08 -5.35 -7.45
CA ARG A 386 -24.78 -4.76 -8.60
C ARG A 386 -23.83 -4.25 -9.69
N ASP A 387 -22.66 -3.80 -9.29
CA ASP A 387 -21.59 -3.34 -10.20
C ASP A 387 -20.25 -3.98 -9.80
N TRP A 388 -19.80 -4.92 -10.61
CA TRP A 388 -18.60 -5.72 -10.33
C TRP A 388 -17.28 -4.96 -10.53
N ARG A 389 -17.34 -3.73 -11.04
CA ARG A 389 -16.19 -2.81 -11.06
C ARG A 389 -15.87 -2.28 -9.66
N ILE A 390 -16.83 -2.33 -8.75
CA ILE A 390 -16.72 -1.83 -7.39
C ILE A 390 -16.13 -2.95 -6.51
N PRO A 391 -14.98 -2.73 -5.86
CA PRO A 391 -14.43 -3.73 -4.94
C PRO A 391 -15.28 -3.80 -3.66
N ALA A 392 -15.49 -5.00 -3.15
CA ALA A 392 -16.20 -5.21 -1.88
C ALA A 392 -15.44 -4.69 -0.65
N ASP A 393 -14.14 -4.42 -0.79
CA ASP A 393 -13.28 -3.96 0.31
C ASP A 393 -12.38 -2.79 -0.11
N ASN A 394 -11.83 -2.10 0.89
CA ASN A 394 -10.89 -0.99 0.70
C ASN A 394 -9.41 -1.42 0.82
N ASN A 395 -9.10 -2.71 0.65
CA ASN A 395 -7.74 -3.24 0.78
C ASN A 395 -6.73 -2.56 -0.16
N GLY A 396 -7.19 -2.01 -1.29
CA GLY A 396 -6.37 -1.25 -2.22
C GLY A 396 -5.78 0.00 -1.57
N SER A 397 -6.63 0.82 -0.95
CA SER A 397 -6.22 2.05 -0.25
C SER A 397 -5.37 1.73 0.98
N GLU A 398 -5.76 0.71 1.78
CA GLU A 398 -4.95 0.23 2.90
C GLU A 398 -3.53 -0.17 2.46
N ARG A 399 -3.38 -0.80 1.30
CA ARG A 399 -2.08 -1.21 0.75
C ARG A 399 -1.24 0.00 0.35
N ASP A 400 -1.85 0.95 -0.35
CA ASP A 400 -1.16 2.17 -0.81
C ASP A 400 -0.69 3.03 0.39
N ILE A 401 -1.50 3.13 1.45
CA ILE A 401 -1.18 3.92 2.64
C ILE A 401 -0.27 3.17 3.65
N ARG A 402 -0.21 1.84 3.59
CA ARG A 402 0.62 1.01 4.50
C ARG A 402 2.10 1.40 4.48
N MET A 403 2.58 1.93 3.36
CA MET A 403 3.95 2.40 3.20
C MET A 403 4.32 3.48 4.21
N ILE A 404 3.36 4.28 4.66
CA ILE A 404 3.55 5.29 5.71
C ILE A 404 3.91 4.63 7.05
N LYS A 405 3.19 3.55 7.42
CA LYS A 405 3.47 2.79 8.64
C LYS A 405 4.83 2.08 8.57
N LEU A 406 5.17 1.54 7.40
CA LEU A 406 6.48 0.93 7.19
C LEU A 406 7.59 1.98 7.31
N ARG A 407 7.43 3.16 6.72
CA ARG A 407 8.35 4.30 6.86
C ARG A 407 8.61 4.65 8.34
N GLN A 408 7.55 4.72 9.16
CA GLN A 408 7.68 5.01 10.58
C GLN A 408 8.46 3.93 11.34
N LYS A 409 8.23 2.66 11.01
CA LYS A 409 8.95 1.52 11.62
C LYS A 409 10.43 1.47 11.25
N VAL A 410 10.76 1.79 9.99
CA VAL A 410 12.14 1.73 9.48
C VAL A 410 12.97 2.94 9.92
N SER A 411 12.39 4.14 9.95
CA SER A 411 13.13 5.40 10.06
C SER A 411 12.52 6.43 11.01
N GLY A 412 11.56 6.03 11.84
CA GLY A 412 10.93 6.91 12.82
C GLY A 412 10.05 8.00 12.21
N CYS A 413 9.79 9.05 12.97
CA CYS A 413 8.93 10.17 12.57
C CYS A 413 9.63 11.10 11.55
N LEU A 414 8.83 11.86 10.79
CA LEU A 414 9.31 12.97 9.98
C LEU A 414 9.50 14.21 10.84
N ARG A 415 10.49 15.07 10.50
CA ARG A 415 10.85 16.21 11.34
C ARG A 415 10.03 17.47 11.07
N THR A 416 9.43 17.59 9.86
CA THR A 416 8.66 18.77 9.46
C THR A 416 7.47 18.37 8.60
N LEU A 417 6.38 19.16 8.66
CA LEU A 417 5.20 18.95 7.82
C LEU A 417 5.52 19.10 6.32
N THR A 418 6.37 20.08 5.98
CA THR A 418 6.86 20.24 4.59
C THR A 418 7.58 18.99 4.11
N GLY A 419 8.46 18.40 4.92
CA GLY A 419 9.13 17.14 4.58
C GLY A 419 8.16 15.96 4.45
N ALA A 420 7.08 15.94 5.24
CA ALA A 420 6.02 14.94 5.12
C ALA A 420 5.25 15.10 3.79
N ARG A 421 4.89 16.32 3.42
CA ARG A 421 4.23 16.63 2.14
C ARG A 421 5.11 16.26 0.95
N GLN A 422 6.40 16.60 0.97
CA GLN A 422 7.37 16.22 -0.06
C GLN A 422 7.48 14.69 -0.21
N PHE A 423 7.52 13.97 0.91
CA PHE A 423 7.53 12.51 0.92
C PHE A 423 6.25 11.95 0.29
N CYS A 424 5.08 12.47 0.65
CA CYS A 424 3.78 12.05 0.11
C CYS A 424 3.69 12.31 -1.40
N ALA A 425 4.13 13.48 -1.89
CA ALA A 425 4.15 13.82 -3.31
C ALA A 425 4.97 12.81 -4.13
N ILE A 426 6.21 12.53 -3.72
CA ILE A 426 7.06 11.56 -4.41
C ILE A 426 6.48 10.14 -4.29
N ARG A 427 5.84 9.76 -3.16
CA ARG A 427 5.16 8.47 -3.03
C ARG A 427 3.95 8.33 -3.95
N SER A 428 3.16 9.40 -4.12
CA SER A 428 2.06 9.44 -5.10
C SER A 428 2.58 9.14 -6.51
N TYR A 429 3.67 9.80 -6.89
CA TYR A 429 4.34 9.61 -8.17
C TYR A 429 4.81 8.16 -8.39
N LEU A 430 5.55 7.61 -7.43
CA LEU A 430 6.06 6.24 -7.51
C LEU A 430 4.93 5.19 -7.51
N SER A 431 3.90 5.37 -6.67
CA SER A 431 2.76 4.45 -6.60
C SER A 431 1.99 4.44 -7.92
N THR A 432 1.72 5.61 -8.49
CA THR A 432 1.05 5.74 -9.81
C THR A 432 1.91 5.14 -10.92
N ALA A 433 3.21 5.44 -10.96
CA ALA A 433 4.12 4.89 -11.96
C ALA A 433 4.10 3.35 -11.96
N THR A 434 4.10 2.73 -10.77
CA THR A 434 4.00 1.26 -10.64
C THR A 434 2.70 0.72 -11.22
N LYS A 435 1.56 1.39 -10.97
CA LYS A 435 0.25 1.01 -11.53
C LYS A 435 0.22 1.09 -13.06
N HIS A 436 1.11 1.88 -13.65
CA HIS A 436 1.34 1.98 -15.08
C HIS A 436 2.49 1.10 -15.60
N GLY A 437 3.00 0.16 -14.79
CA GLY A 437 4.07 -0.76 -15.19
C GLY A 437 5.45 -0.12 -15.32
N LYS A 438 5.65 1.08 -14.78
CA LYS A 438 6.95 1.78 -14.80
C LYS A 438 7.82 1.37 -13.61
N HIS A 439 9.12 1.28 -13.84
CA HIS A 439 10.08 0.99 -12.78
C HIS A 439 10.41 2.26 -11.97
N PHE A 440 10.49 2.12 -10.64
CA PHE A 440 10.78 3.25 -9.73
C PHE A 440 12.02 4.03 -10.14
N PHE A 441 13.10 3.33 -10.44
CA PHE A 441 14.37 3.98 -10.72
C PHE A 441 14.34 4.80 -12.01
N GLU A 442 13.68 4.29 -13.04
CA GLU A 442 13.53 4.98 -14.33
C GLU A 442 12.77 6.31 -14.17
N VAL A 443 11.61 6.26 -13.52
CA VAL A 443 10.80 7.48 -13.33
C VAL A 443 11.48 8.47 -12.38
N LEU A 444 12.29 8.01 -11.43
CA LEU A 444 13.08 8.88 -10.58
C LEU A 444 14.22 9.56 -11.36
N VAL A 445 14.84 8.88 -12.31
CA VAL A 445 15.84 9.51 -13.21
C VAL A 445 15.17 10.60 -14.03
N MET A 446 14.02 10.32 -14.67
CA MET A 446 13.25 11.33 -15.42
C MET A 446 12.88 12.54 -14.55
N LEU A 447 12.43 12.31 -13.32
CA LEU A 447 12.09 13.37 -12.37
C LEU A 447 13.31 14.23 -12.02
N THR A 448 14.47 13.62 -11.80
CA THR A 448 15.70 14.34 -11.45
C THR A 448 16.36 15.04 -12.64
N GLU A 449 16.00 14.68 -13.86
CA GLU A 449 16.33 15.39 -15.11
C GLU A 449 15.39 16.58 -15.39
N GLY A 450 14.40 16.83 -14.51
CA GLY A 450 13.40 17.90 -14.72
C GLY A 450 12.29 17.55 -15.72
N ARG A 451 12.16 16.29 -16.11
CA ARG A 451 11.19 15.77 -17.07
C ARG A 451 10.38 14.62 -16.43
N PRO A 452 9.55 14.91 -15.40
CA PRO A 452 8.80 13.86 -14.73
C PRO A 452 7.91 13.13 -15.74
N TRP A 453 7.84 11.81 -15.61
CA TRP A 453 6.90 11.02 -16.36
C TRP A 453 5.46 11.45 -16.01
N LEU A 454 4.65 11.68 -17.01
CA LEU A 454 3.21 11.91 -16.88
C LEU A 454 2.45 10.73 -17.48
N PRO A 455 1.37 10.26 -16.84
CA PRO A 455 0.51 9.24 -17.41
C PRO A 455 -0.16 9.78 -18.68
N ALA A 456 -0.27 8.94 -19.71
CA ALA A 456 -0.96 9.34 -20.94
C ALA A 456 -2.42 9.73 -20.65
N THR A 457 -2.86 10.81 -21.24
CA THR A 457 -4.23 11.35 -21.16
C THR A 457 -5.15 10.63 -22.15
N ASN A 458 -5.29 9.29 -22.03
CA ASN A 458 -6.27 8.54 -22.84
C ASN A 458 -7.55 8.33 -22.07
#